data_bef2258f0d7c723f993ba4aae310fb4e
#
_entry.id   bef2258f0d7c723f993ba4aae310fb4e
#
_cell.length_a   1.000
_cell.length_b   1.000
_cell.length_c   1.000
_cell.angle_alpha   90.00
_cell.angle_beta   90.00
_cell.angle_gamma   90.00
#
_symmetry.space_group_name_H-M   'P 1'
#
loop_
_entity.id
_entity.type
_entity.pdbx_description
1 polymer ?
#
loop_
_entity_poly.entity_id
_entity_poly.type
_entity_poly.pdbx_seq_one_letter_code
_entity_poly.pdbx_strand_id
1 'polypeptide(L)'
;MPAVVREFIDKGTFEGSLEIQRQLIADYKEDIRKYAEGMDQTRILNVFNHIPAQLAKDNKKFQISKVSSGARFRDYRGCIEWLDDAGMVNVCYCLNFPELPLQGNYDDTKYKIYFADSGLLVAMLDEEAQEDLRTNKNLGVYKGALYENVVGEALVKAGYKLYYYKRDDSSLEQDFFVRTANALIPVEVKAKNGTAKSMRTLINSEK
;
A
#
# COMPACT_ATOMS: atom_id res chain seq x y z
N MET A 1 4.66 -7.76 11.54
CA MET A 1 3.95 -8.47 12.63
C MET A 1 4.93 -9.22 13.55
N PRO A 2 5.42 -8.61 14.63
CA PRO A 2 6.45 -9.23 15.49
C PRO A 2 5.98 -10.57 16.13
N ALA A 3 4.71 -10.66 16.54
CA ALA A 3 4.17 -11.88 17.15
C ALA A 3 4.19 -13.08 16.19
N VAL A 4 3.87 -12.87 14.91
CA VAL A 4 3.93 -13.91 13.87
C VAL A 4 5.38 -14.38 13.64
N VAL A 5 6.32 -13.42 13.60
CA VAL A 5 7.75 -13.75 13.44
C VAL A 5 8.27 -14.55 14.64
N ARG A 6 7.89 -14.17 15.86
CA ARG A 6 8.25 -14.91 17.08
C ARG A 6 7.70 -16.33 17.03
N GLU A 7 6.40 -16.49 16.70
CA GLU A 7 5.76 -17.80 16.59
C GLU A 7 6.50 -18.73 15.60
N PHE A 8 6.88 -18.16 14.43
CA PHE A 8 7.66 -18.92 13.45
C PHE A 8 9.05 -19.29 13.96
N ILE A 9 9.75 -18.39 14.66
CA ILE A 9 11.08 -18.66 15.21
C ILE A 9 10.99 -19.75 16.27
N ASP A 10 10.01 -19.69 17.16
CA ASP A 10 9.84 -20.61 18.28
C ASP A 10 9.44 -22.02 17.82
N LYS A 11 8.60 -22.12 16.79
CA LYS A 11 8.07 -23.40 16.27
C LYS A 11 8.81 -23.97 15.07
N GLY A 12 9.52 -23.13 14.30
CA GLY A 12 10.15 -23.51 13.03
C GLY A 12 9.14 -23.79 11.89
N THR A 13 7.86 -23.51 12.12
CA THR A 13 6.77 -23.71 11.14
C THR A 13 5.83 -22.52 11.13
N PHE A 14 5.00 -22.40 10.07
CA PHE A 14 3.96 -21.37 9.98
C PHE A 14 2.65 -21.75 10.68
N GLU A 15 2.61 -22.90 11.36
CA GLU A 15 1.46 -23.34 12.13
C GLU A 15 1.13 -22.34 13.24
N GLY A 16 -0.12 -21.92 13.34
CA GLY A 16 -0.58 -20.89 14.28
C GLY A 16 -0.37 -19.45 13.81
N SER A 17 0.44 -19.21 12.76
CA SER A 17 0.71 -17.86 12.27
C SER A 17 -0.54 -17.17 11.72
N LEU A 18 -1.43 -17.92 11.08
CA LEU A 18 -2.67 -17.39 10.51
C LEU A 18 -3.66 -16.94 11.59
N GLU A 19 -3.78 -17.69 12.67
CA GLU A 19 -4.62 -17.36 13.81
C GLU A 19 -4.17 -16.07 14.46
N ILE A 20 -2.86 -15.87 14.66
CA ILE A 20 -2.27 -14.64 15.18
C ILE A 20 -2.56 -13.48 14.23
N GLN A 21 -2.42 -13.69 12.93
CA GLN A 21 -2.71 -12.66 11.93
C GLN A 21 -4.19 -12.25 11.94
N ARG A 22 -5.10 -13.22 12.00
CA ARG A 22 -6.56 -12.96 12.09
C ARG A 22 -6.92 -12.21 13.37
N GLN A 23 -6.31 -12.59 14.49
CA GLN A 23 -6.51 -11.88 15.76
C GLN A 23 -6.04 -10.44 15.66
N LEU A 24 -4.86 -10.18 15.10
CA LEU A 24 -4.35 -8.82 14.91
C LEU A 24 -5.28 -7.97 14.03
N ILE A 25 -5.85 -8.54 12.95
CA ILE A 25 -6.85 -7.83 12.13
C ILE A 25 -8.11 -7.50 12.95
N ALA A 26 -8.56 -8.42 13.78
CA ALA A 26 -9.72 -8.18 14.66
C ALA A 26 -9.42 -7.07 15.66
N ASP A 27 -8.24 -7.09 16.30
CA ASP A 27 -7.78 -6.08 17.24
C ASP A 27 -7.69 -4.69 16.57
N TYR A 28 -7.12 -4.56 15.39
CA TYR A 28 -7.10 -3.29 14.65
C TYR A 28 -8.51 -2.77 14.34
N LYS A 29 -9.44 -3.65 13.97
CA LYS A 29 -10.85 -3.25 13.73
C LYS A 29 -11.54 -2.82 15.04
N GLU A 30 -11.21 -3.41 16.14
CA GLU A 30 -11.70 -3.00 17.46
C GLU A 30 -11.11 -1.65 17.87
N ASP A 31 -9.81 -1.45 17.64
CA ASP A 31 -9.13 -0.17 17.88
C ASP A 31 -9.76 0.96 17.05
N ILE A 32 -10.08 0.72 15.79
CA ILE A 32 -10.81 1.70 14.97
C ILE A 32 -12.14 2.07 15.63
N ARG A 33 -12.91 1.08 16.12
CA ARG A 33 -14.19 1.34 16.80
C ARG A 33 -14.03 2.09 18.12
N LYS A 34 -12.93 1.85 18.83
CA LYS A 34 -12.68 2.43 20.14
C LYS A 34 -12.10 3.85 20.07
N TYR A 35 -11.16 4.08 19.16
CA TYR A 35 -10.32 5.29 19.16
C TYR A 35 -10.68 6.30 18.09
N ALA A 36 -11.51 5.97 17.12
CA ALA A 36 -11.98 6.90 16.11
C ALA A 36 -13.16 7.75 16.64
N GLU A 37 -13.02 8.33 17.83
CA GLU A 37 -14.05 9.19 18.43
C GLU A 37 -14.29 10.45 17.58
N GLY A 38 -15.57 10.81 17.40
CA GLY A 38 -15.95 11.95 16.57
C GLY A 38 -15.80 11.76 15.08
N MET A 39 -15.28 10.62 14.64
CA MET A 39 -15.14 10.25 13.22
C MET A 39 -16.19 9.20 12.83
N ASP A 40 -16.44 9.09 11.54
CA ASP A 40 -17.29 8.02 11.02
C ASP A 40 -16.51 6.68 10.99
N GLN A 41 -16.61 5.93 12.08
CA GLN A 41 -15.96 4.63 12.27
C GLN A 41 -16.30 3.65 11.14
N THR A 42 -17.54 3.67 10.65
CA THR A 42 -17.99 2.82 9.54
C THR A 42 -17.23 3.15 8.26
N ARG A 43 -17.02 4.44 7.96
CA ARG A 43 -16.23 4.85 6.78
C ARG A 43 -14.76 4.46 6.92
N ILE A 44 -14.17 4.61 8.11
CA ILE A 44 -12.78 4.20 8.36
C ILE A 44 -12.63 2.70 8.14
N LEU A 45 -13.52 1.88 8.72
CA LEU A 45 -13.54 0.43 8.52
C LEU A 45 -13.75 0.05 7.05
N ASN A 46 -14.61 0.77 6.34
CA ASN A 46 -14.84 0.53 4.91
C ASN A 46 -13.57 0.82 4.10
N VAL A 47 -12.86 1.93 4.36
CA VAL A 47 -11.56 2.20 3.73
C VAL A 47 -10.60 1.07 4.00
N PHE A 48 -10.38 0.73 5.28
CA PHE A 48 -9.45 -0.31 5.71
C PHE A 48 -9.72 -1.65 5.02
N ASN A 49 -10.98 -2.09 4.98
CA ASN A 49 -11.37 -3.36 4.38
C ASN A 49 -11.23 -3.40 2.84
N HIS A 50 -11.27 -2.25 2.16
CA HIS A 50 -11.17 -2.19 0.70
C HIS A 50 -9.73 -2.06 0.17
N ILE A 51 -8.73 -1.84 1.04
CA ILE A 51 -7.33 -1.69 0.62
C ILE A 51 -6.85 -2.92 -0.16
N PRO A 52 -7.00 -4.18 0.31
CA PRO A 52 -6.48 -5.35 -0.41
C PRO A 52 -7.04 -5.48 -1.82
N ALA A 53 -8.36 -5.32 -1.95
CA ALA A 53 -9.04 -5.43 -3.24
C ALA A 53 -8.66 -4.33 -4.23
N GLN A 54 -8.23 -3.16 -3.75
CA GLN A 54 -7.79 -2.07 -4.61
C GLN A 54 -6.32 -2.19 -4.99
N LEU A 55 -5.47 -2.68 -4.09
CA LEU A 55 -4.07 -3.02 -4.40
C LEU A 55 -3.96 -4.18 -5.39
N ALA A 56 -4.91 -5.10 -5.38
CA ALA A 56 -4.98 -6.25 -6.29
C ALA A 56 -5.42 -5.90 -7.72
N LYS A 57 -5.41 -4.64 -8.12
CA LYS A 57 -5.72 -4.19 -9.49
C LYS A 57 -4.46 -3.74 -10.23
N ASP A 58 -4.52 -3.73 -11.56
CA ASP A 58 -3.45 -3.16 -12.38
C ASP A 58 -3.26 -1.68 -12.05
N ASN A 59 -4.36 -0.92 -11.93
CA ASN A 59 -4.34 0.45 -11.44
C ASN A 59 -4.59 0.46 -9.92
N LYS A 60 -3.54 0.63 -9.15
CA LYS A 60 -3.56 0.62 -7.68
C LYS A 60 -3.94 1.97 -7.05
N LYS A 61 -4.28 2.99 -7.88
CA LYS A 61 -4.86 4.24 -7.37
C LYS A 61 -6.10 3.92 -6.53
N PHE A 62 -6.13 4.40 -5.29
CA PHE A 62 -7.27 4.18 -4.40
C PHE A 62 -8.47 4.99 -4.86
N GLN A 63 -9.58 4.32 -5.08
CA GLN A 63 -10.82 4.91 -5.60
C GLN A 63 -11.90 4.88 -4.52
N ILE A 64 -12.23 6.03 -3.97
CA ILE A 64 -13.29 6.16 -2.95
C ILE A 64 -14.65 5.67 -3.47
N SER A 65 -14.97 5.88 -4.74
CA SER A 65 -16.20 5.40 -5.37
C SER A 65 -16.36 3.87 -5.36
N LYS A 66 -15.26 3.14 -5.12
CA LYS A 66 -15.28 1.67 -4.96
C LYS A 66 -15.46 1.22 -3.52
N VAL A 67 -15.33 2.13 -2.55
CA VAL A 67 -15.57 1.84 -1.13
C VAL A 67 -17.06 1.85 -0.82
N SER A 68 -17.79 2.81 -1.36
CA SER A 68 -19.25 2.91 -1.19
C SER A 68 -19.88 3.63 -2.38
N SER A 69 -21.09 3.23 -2.76
CA SER A 69 -21.85 3.93 -3.79
C SER A 69 -22.12 5.37 -3.39
N GLY A 70 -21.84 6.33 -4.29
CA GLY A 70 -22.00 7.76 -4.02
C GLY A 70 -20.95 8.37 -3.09
N ALA A 71 -19.94 7.61 -2.65
CA ALA A 71 -18.86 8.12 -1.81
C ALA A 71 -18.07 9.24 -2.52
N ARG A 72 -17.84 10.34 -1.78
CA ARG A 72 -17.06 11.51 -2.25
C ARG A 72 -15.76 11.61 -1.48
N PHE A 73 -14.70 12.05 -2.15
CA PHE A 73 -13.38 12.22 -1.54
C PHE A 73 -13.42 13.02 -0.25
N ARG A 74 -14.12 14.18 -0.23
CA ARG A 74 -14.23 15.04 0.95
C ARG A 74 -14.77 14.34 2.20
N ASP A 75 -15.63 13.32 2.01
CA ASP A 75 -16.29 12.62 3.10
C ASP A 75 -15.40 11.50 3.69
N TYR A 76 -14.32 11.12 2.98
CA TYR A 76 -13.41 10.03 3.34
C TYR A 76 -11.97 10.49 3.61
N ARG A 77 -11.62 11.73 3.26
CA ARG A 77 -10.27 12.27 3.46
C ARG A 77 -9.80 12.11 4.90
N GLY A 78 -10.60 12.59 5.87
CA GLY A 78 -10.26 12.45 7.29
C GLY A 78 -10.16 11.00 7.76
N CYS A 79 -10.93 10.08 7.14
CA CYS A 79 -10.83 8.65 7.46
C CYS A 79 -9.48 8.06 7.04
N ILE A 80 -8.95 8.49 5.89
CA ILE A 80 -7.65 8.04 5.38
C ILE A 80 -6.53 8.66 6.22
N GLU A 81 -6.62 9.96 6.50
CA GLU A 81 -5.67 10.66 7.37
C GLU A 81 -5.61 10.01 8.76
N TRP A 82 -6.75 9.65 9.33
CA TRP A 82 -6.80 8.94 10.61
C TRP A 82 -6.09 7.58 10.58
N LEU A 83 -6.27 6.78 9.52
CA LEU A 83 -5.58 5.49 9.35
C LEU A 83 -4.06 5.65 9.19
N ASP A 84 -3.62 6.70 8.51
CA ASP A 84 -2.20 7.04 8.33
C ASP A 84 -1.57 7.50 9.65
N ASP A 85 -2.23 8.43 10.37
CA ASP A 85 -1.80 8.93 11.69
C ASP A 85 -1.78 7.84 12.75
N ALA A 86 -2.73 6.89 12.69
CA ALA A 86 -2.75 5.70 13.56
C ALA A 86 -1.65 4.67 13.21
N GLY A 87 -0.87 4.90 12.16
CA GLY A 87 0.20 4.01 11.71
C GLY A 87 -0.30 2.66 11.18
N MET A 88 -1.55 2.57 10.75
CA MET A 88 -2.12 1.35 10.15
C MET A 88 -1.83 1.24 8.66
N VAL A 89 -1.69 2.39 8.00
CA VAL A 89 -1.43 2.48 6.57
C VAL A 89 -0.33 3.50 6.27
N ASN A 90 0.18 3.48 5.04
CA ASN A 90 1.08 4.47 4.47
C ASN A 90 0.45 5.02 3.20
N VAL A 91 0.21 6.31 3.13
CA VAL A 91 -0.35 6.95 1.95
C VAL A 91 0.77 7.36 0.99
N CYS A 92 0.64 6.95 -0.28
CA CYS A 92 1.58 7.25 -1.36
C CYS A 92 0.90 8.18 -2.35
N TYR A 93 1.29 9.46 -2.38
CA TYR A 93 0.67 10.49 -3.22
C TYR A 93 1.24 10.51 -4.63
N CYS A 94 0.39 10.85 -5.61
CA CYS A 94 0.81 11.02 -7.01
C CYS A 94 1.51 12.37 -7.20
N LEU A 95 2.74 12.36 -7.69
CA LEU A 95 3.42 13.59 -8.10
C LEU A 95 2.75 14.19 -9.34
N ASN A 96 2.66 15.51 -9.40
CA ASN A 96 2.27 16.23 -10.60
C ASN A 96 3.37 16.14 -11.66
N PHE A 97 4.63 16.28 -11.21
CA PHE A 97 5.83 16.11 -12.02
C PHE A 97 6.91 15.40 -11.19
N PRO A 98 7.79 14.58 -11.82
CA PRO A 98 8.89 13.92 -11.13
C PRO A 98 10.05 14.88 -10.85
N GLU A 99 9.78 15.98 -10.11
CA GLU A 99 10.71 17.06 -9.83
C GLU A 99 10.71 17.44 -8.33
N LEU A 100 11.75 18.11 -7.91
CA LEU A 100 11.86 18.65 -6.55
C LEU A 100 11.25 20.06 -6.47
N PRO A 101 10.68 20.44 -5.31
CA PRO A 101 10.52 19.66 -4.09
C PRO A 101 9.33 18.69 -4.20
N LEU A 102 9.48 17.48 -3.68
CA LEU A 102 8.37 16.49 -3.68
C LEU A 102 7.17 16.96 -2.83
N GLN A 103 7.49 17.58 -1.69
CA GLN A 103 6.46 18.17 -0.83
C GLN A 103 5.91 19.44 -1.48
N GLY A 104 4.60 19.48 -1.72
CA GLY A 104 3.93 20.54 -2.45
C GLY A 104 3.83 20.32 -3.96
N ASN A 105 4.45 19.27 -4.50
CA ASN A 105 4.37 18.90 -5.91
C ASN A 105 3.61 17.56 -6.10
N TYR A 106 2.49 17.38 -5.40
CA TYR A 106 1.65 16.21 -5.54
C TYR A 106 0.16 16.57 -5.57
N ASP A 107 -0.65 15.69 -6.14
CA ASP A 107 -2.10 15.75 -6.14
C ASP A 107 -2.64 14.97 -4.93
N ASP A 108 -3.22 15.67 -3.96
CA ASP A 108 -3.76 15.09 -2.73
C ASP A 108 -5.04 14.26 -2.97
N THR A 109 -5.60 14.31 -4.17
CA THR A 109 -6.75 13.50 -4.59
C THR A 109 -6.36 12.21 -5.33
N LYS A 110 -5.08 12.05 -5.67
CA LYS A 110 -4.55 10.89 -6.34
C LYS A 110 -3.52 10.19 -5.44
N TYR A 111 -3.86 9.03 -4.91
CA TYR A 111 -2.99 8.29 -4.00
C TYR A 111 -3.20 6.78 -4.11
N LYS A 112 -2.18 6.04 -3.68
CA LYS A 112 -2.24 4.61 -3.35
C LYS A 112 -2.20 4.48 -1.83
N ILE A 113 -2.79 3.42 -1.28
CA ILE A 113 -2.74 3.14 0.17
C ILE A 113 -2.11 1.77 0.35
N TYR A 114 -1.02 1.72 1.10
CA TYR A 114 -0.32 0.50 1.49
C TYR A 114 -0.52 0.24 2.98
N PHE A 115 -0.51 -1.00 3.40
CA PHE A 115 -0.46 -1.31 4.84
C PHE A 115 0.92 -0.98 5.40
N ALA A 116 0.95 -0.48 6.63
CA ALA A 116 2.19 -0.20 7.36
C ALA A 116 2.96 -1.48 7.74
N ASP A 117 2.27 -2.63 7.72
CA ASP A 117 2.85 -3.96 7.87
C ASP A 117 2.29 -4.87 6.77
N SER A 118 3.16 -5.39 5.90
CA SER A 118 2.76 -6.26 4.78
C SER A 118 2.09 -7.56 5.24
N GLY A 119 2.29 -7.97 6.48
CA GLY A 119 1.58 -9.09 7.08
C GLY A 119 0.08 -8.84 7.21
N LEU A 120 -0.37 -7.58 7.36
CA LEU A 120 -1.80 -7.23 7.36
C LEU A 120 -2.42 -7.48 6.00
N LEU A 121 -1.71 -7.12 4.91
CA LEU A 121 -2.18 -7.41 3.56
C LEU A 121 -2.38 -8.91 3.34
N VAL A 122 -1.40 -9.72 3.75
CA VAL A 122 -1.47 -11.19 3.65
C VAL A 122 -2.62 -11.73 4.50
N ALA A 123 -2.77 -11.25 5.74
CA ALA A 123 -3.82 -11.70 6.67
C ALA A 123 -5.24 -11.42 6.19
N MET A 124 -5.41 -10.42 5.31
CA MET A 124 -6.71 -10.05 4.73
C MET A 124 -7.02 -10.76 3.40
N LEU A 125 -6.12 -11.59 2.90
CA LEU A 125 -6.40 -12.47 1.77
C LEU A 125 -7.26 -13.66 2.22
N ASP A 126 -8.00 -14.26 1.29
CA ASP A 126 -8.68 -15.54 1.54
C ASP A 126 -7.68 -16.69 1.71
N GLU A 127 -8.13 -17.82 2.22
CA GLU A 127 -7.27 -18.96 2.53
C GLU A 127 -6.61 -19.54 1.29
N GLU A 128 -7.33 -19.58 0.17
CA GLU A 128 -6.82 -20.08 -1.11
C GLU A 128 -5.68 -19.19 -1.61
N ALA A 129 -5.82 -17.86 -1.56
CA ALA A 129 -4.79 -16.91 -1.96
C ALA A 129 -3.56 -16.97 -1.05
N GLN A 130 -3.75 -17.21 0.26
CA GLN A 130 -2.63 -17.40 1.19
C GLN A 130 -1.87 -18.70 0.92
N GLU A 131 -2.59 -19.79 0.60
CA GLU A 131 -1.96 -21.07 0.23
C GLU A 131 -1.20 -20.95 -1.10
N ASP A 132 -1.79 -20.24 -2.07
CA ASP A 132 -1.11 -19.94 -3.34
C ASP A 132 0.16 -19.12 -3.15
N LEU A 133 0.18 -18.19 -2.19
CA LEU A 133 1.39 -17.46 -1.79
C LEU A 133 2.46 -18.41 -1.23
N ARG A 134 2.09 -19.28 -0.30
CA ARG A 134 3.00 -20.25 0.32
C ARG A 134 3.59 -21.21 -0.68
N THR A 135 2.80 -21.70 -1.61
CA THR A 135 3.21 -22.64 -2.65
C THR A 135 3.84 -21.96 -3.87
N ASN A 136 4.03 -20.62 -3.81
CA ASN A 136 4.58 -19.80 -4.91
C ASN A 136 3.83 -20.01 -6.24
N LYS A 137 2.54 -20.30 -6.18
CA LYS A 137 1.69 -20.38 -7.36
C LYS A 137 1.44 -19.00 -7.96
N ASN A 138 0.84 -18.99 -9.14
CA ASN A 138 0.69 -17.79 -9.95
C ASN A 138 -0.40 -16.86 -9.38
N LEU A 139 -0.03 -15.99 -8.46
CA LEU A 139 -0.92 -14.99 -7.85
C LEU A 139 -1.11 -13.71 -8.66
N GLY A 140 -0.54 -13.64 -9.87
CA GLY A 140 -0.76 -12.51 -10.77
C GLY A 140 -0.57 -11.15 -10.09
N VAL A 141 -1.66 -10.41 -10.02
CA VAL A 141 -1.70 -9.01 -9.51
C VAL A 141 -1.43 -8.92 -8.00
N TYR A 142 -1.89 -9.90 -7.20
CA TYR A 142 -1.62 -9.93 -5.74
C TYR A 142 -0.14 -9.96 -5.42
N LYS A 143 0.64 -10.72 -6.18
CA LYS A 143 2.09 -10.78 -6.00
C LYS A 143 2.74 -9.42 -6.23
N GLY A 144 2.32 -8.70 -7.27
CA GLY A 144 2.75 -7.33 -7.52
C GLY A 144 2.38 -6.37 -6.39
N ALA A 145 1.14 -6.46 -5.89
CA ALA A 145 0.65 -5.65 -4.78
C ALA A 145 1.47 -5.89 -3.49
N LEU A 146 1.75 -7.16 -3.18
CA LEU A 146 2.54 -7.52 -2.01
C LEU A 146 3.98 -6.97 -2.09
N TYR A 147 4.64 -7.11 -3.25
CA TYR A 147 6.00 -6.58 -3.42
C TYR A 147 6.04 -5.05 -3.31
N GLU A 148 5.08 -4.34 -3.90
CA GLU A 148 5.00 -2.88 -3.73
C GLU A 148 4.75 -2.51 -2.26
N ASN A 149 3.86 -3.22 -1.56
CA ASN A 149 3.62 -2.96 -0.14
C ASN A 149 4.89 -3.17 0.70
N VAL A 150 5.64 -4.27 0.49
CA VAL A 150 6.90 -4.54 1.19
C VAL A 150 7.94 -3.45 0.94
N VAL A 151 8.08 -3.00 -0.31
CA VAL A 151 9.02 -1.92 -0.66
C VAL A 151 8.56 -0.59 -0.06
N GLY A 152 7.27 -0.25 -0.15
CA GLY A 152 6.70 0.94 0.48
C GLY A 152 6.91 0.96 2.00
N GLU A 153 6.63 -0.15 2.68
CA GLU A 153 6.90 -0.33 4.10
C GLU A 153 8.38 -0.11 4.44
N ALA A 154 9.30 -0.69 3.66
CA ALA A 154 10.74 -0.54 3.86
C ALA A 154 11.19 0.93 3.68
N LEU A 155 10.67 1.62 2.69
CA LEU A 155 10.96 3.03 2.44
C LEU A 155 10.49 3.92 3.60
N VAL A 156 9.28 3.70 4.12
CA VAL A 156 8.76 4.44 5.28
C VAL A 156 9.62 4.18 6.52
N LYS A 157 9.99 2.93 6.79
CA LYS A 157 10.90 2.57 7.90
C LYS A 157 12.29 3.19 7.76
N ALA A 158 12.73 3.47 6.53
CA ALA A 158 13.96 4.22 6.25
C ALA A 158 13.78 5.76 6.35
N GLY A 159 12.59 6.23 6.73
CA GLY A 159 12.30 7.66 6.92
C GLY A 159 11.83 8.42 5.69
N TYR A 160 11.52 7.72 4.59
CA TYR A 160 11.03 8.37 3.37
C TYR A 160 9.50 8.51 3.40
N LYS A 161 9.00 9.64 2.90
CA LYS A 161 7.60 9.78 2.48
C LYS A 161 7.40 9.13 1.13
N LEU A 162 6.25 8.52 0.92
CA LEU A 162 5.94 7.80 -0.31
C LEU A 162 5.34 8.73 -1.34
N TYR A 163 5.91 8.71 -2.53
CA TYR A 163 5.38 9.35 -3.72
C TYR A 163 5.50 8.41 -4.90
N TYR A 164 4.51 8.42 -5.81
CA TYR A 164 4.56 7.75 -7.10
C TYR A 164 4.32 8.75 -8.23
N TYR A 165 4.57 8.37 -9.44
CA TYR A 165 4.25 9.20 -10.60
C TYR A 165 3.49 8.37 -11.64
N LYS A 166 2.44 8.97 -12.19
CA LYS A 166 1.67 8.40 -13.28
C LYS A 166 1.31 9.50 -14.26
N ARG A 167 1.65 9.28 -15.51
CA ARG A 167 1.29 10.17 -16.60
C ARG A 167 -0.10 9.81 -17.12
N ASP A 168 -1.01 10.78 -17.14
CA ASP A 168 -2.42 10.54 -17.48
C ASP A 168 -2.62 10.15 -18.96
N ASP A 169 -1.74 10.61 -19.87
CA ASP A 169 -1.80 10.41 -21.32
C ASP A 169 -1.01 9.19 -21.82
N SER A 170 -0.44 8.40 -20.94
CA SER A 170 0.41 7.27 -21.33
C SER A 170 0.37 6.14 -20.29
N SER A 171 1.01 5.01 -20.63
CA SER A 171 1.22 3.90 -19.71
C SER A 171 2.40 4.11 -18.76
N LEU A 172 3.00 5.31 -18.73
CA LEU A 172 4.13 5.60 -17.86
C LEU A 172 3.64 5.69 -16.43
N GLU A 173 4.04 4.74 -15.62
CA GLU A 173 3.85 4.74 -14.17
C GLU A 173 5.14 4.31 -13.51
N GLN A 174 5.55 5.04 -12.46
CA GLN A 174 6.71 4.75 -11.63
C GLN A 174 6.22 4.51 -10.20
N ASP A 175 6.57 3.36 -9.63
CA ASP A 175 5.98 2.91 -8.37
C ASP A 175 6.32 3.80 -7.19
N PHE A 176 7.59 4.23 -7.06
CA PHE A 176 8.00 5.18 -6.02
C PHE A 176 9.07 6.14 -6.49
N PHE A 177 9.16 7.28 -5.80
CA PHE A 177 10.25 8.23 -5.87
C PHE A 177 10.86 8.47 -4.51
N VAL A 178 12.18 8.38 -4.43
CA VAL A 178 12.97 8.60 -3.21
C VAL A 178 13.89 9.78 -3.41
N ARG A 179 13.83 10.75 -2.50
CA ARG A 179 14.78 11.85 -2.47
C ARG A 179 15.96 11.51 -1.58
N THR A 180 17.15 11.50 -2.15
CA THR A 180 18.42 11.54 -1.40
C THR A 180 18.95 12.96 -1.30
N ALA A 181 20.08 13.15 -0.60
CA ALA A 181 20.74 14.47 -0.53
C ALA A 181 21.09 15.03 -1.92
N ASN A 182 21.40 14.17 -2.88
CA ASN A 182 21.98 14.56 -4.17
C ASN A 182 21.11 14.24 -5.38
N ALA A 183 20.05 13.46 -5.23
CA ALA A 183 19.26 12.98 -6.36
C ALA A 183 17.80 12.65 -6.01
N LEU A 184 16.95 12.72 -7.02
CA LEU A 184 15.63 12.11 -7.05
C LEU A 184 15.74 10.76 -7.75
N ILE A 185 15.44 9.69 -7.04
CA ILE A 185 15.63 8.31 -7.51
C ILE A 185 14.26 7.67 -7.77
N PRO A 186 13.93 7.31 -9.02
CA PRO A 186 12.77 6.50 -9.33
C PRO A 186 13.01 5.05 -8.89
N VAL A 187 12.01 4.43 -8.30
CA VAL A 187 12.03 3.03 -7.86
C VAL A 187 10.90 2.28 -8.55
N GLU A 188 11.25 1.23 -9.28
CA GLU A 188 10.33 0.34 -9.98
C GLU A 188 10.34 -1.02 -9.29
N VAL A 189 9.16 -1.52 -8.92
CA VAL A 189 8.99 -2.80 -8.22
C VAL A 189 8.53 -3.87 -9.22
N LYS A 190 9.24 -4.99 -9.28
CA LYS A 190 8.88 -6.12 -10.15
C LYS A 190 8.83 -7.41 -9.35
N ALA A 191 7.73 -8.14 -9.47
CA ALA A 191 7.56 -9.45 -8.86
C ALA A 191 8.30 -10.57 -9.60
N LYS A 192 8.78 -10.31 -10.82
CA LYS A 192 9.57 -11.24 -11.66
C LYS A 192 10.63 -10.43 -12.42
N ASN A 193 11.66 -11.11 -12.92
CA ASN A 193 12.58 -10.49 -13.88
C ASN A 193 11.80 -9.96 -15.08
N GLY A 194 11.86 -8.67 -15.31
CA GLY A 194 11.12 -7.98 -16.36
C GLY A 194 11.86 -6.75 -16.87
N THR A 195 11.44 -6.26 -18.03
CA THR A 195 11.95 -4.99 -18.56
C THR A 195 11.29 -3.83 -17.83
N ALA A 196 12.05 -2.99 -17.14
CA ALA A 196 11.56 -1.76 -16.53
C ALA A 196 11.28 -0.69 -17.62
N LYS A 197 10.22 -0.88 -18.41
CA LYS A 197 9.90 -0.01 -19.55
C LYS A 197 9.62 1.43 -19.11
N SER A 198 8.81 1.60 -18.05
CA SER A 198 8.47 2.91 -17.48
C SER A 198 9.71 3.67 -17.02
N MET A 199 10.61 3.00 -16.30
CA MET A 199 11.88 3.60 -15.86
C MET A 199 12.76 4.02 -17.02
N ARG A 200 12.90 3.18 -18.05
CA ARG A 200 13.67 3.53 -19.26
C ARG A 200 13.07 4.72 -20.00
N THR A 201 11.74 4.77 -20.11
CA THR A 201 11.04 5.90 -20.73
C THR A 201 11.25 7.18 -19.91
N LEU A 202 11.17 7.10 -18.58
CA LEU A 202 11.41 8.25 -17.70
C LEU A 202 12.84 8.80 -17.88
N ILE A 203 13.86 7.94 -17.77
CA ILE A 203 15.27 8.33 -17.92
C ILE A 203 15.57 8.93 -19.30
N ASN A 204 14.92 8.42 -20.35
CA ASN A 204 15.11 8.93 -21.72
C ASN A 204 14.29 10.18 -22.03
N SER A 205 13.30 10.55 -21.22
CA SER A 205 12.46 11.74 -21.42
C SER A 205 13.03 13.02 -20.80
N GLU A 206 14.15 12.93 -20.08
CA GLU A 206 14.87 14.08 -19.49
C GLU A 206 15.77 14.81 -20.52
N LYS A 207 15.38 14.81 -21.79
CA LYS A 207 16.07 15.59 -22.83
C LYS A 207 15.13 16.58 -23.46
#